data_e2e3323e53e20dd21e2c18b9bb00f2ef
#
_entry.id   e2e3323e53e20dd21e2c18b9bb00f2ef
#
_cell.length_a   1.000
_cell.length_b   1.000
_cell.length_c   1.000
_cell.angle_alpha   90.00
_cell.angle_beta   90.00
_cell.angle_gamma   90.00
#
_symmetry.space_group_name_H-M   'P 1'
#
loop_
_entity.id
_entity.type
_entity.pdbx_description
1 polymer ?
#
loop_
_entity_poly.entity_id
_entity_poly.type
_entity_poly.pdbx_seq_one_letter_code
_entity_poly.pdbx_strand_id
1 'polypeptide(L)'
;MVVHRSDGSGTTYIFTDYLSSVSGDWKSKVGTGKSVTWPAQSAIGGKGSEGLAGQVTNNPGAIGYVEAAYALQNKMTQATLQNAAGKWIAYGPSAVAAAAATRPEVSPQSFSIVDTKCAACYPIVGYSWVVTYQSPKDKIKGKALQQILEWLVGTDAQRIAGGLDYVPLPPAIGGAAKKTLASMHV
;
A
#
# COMPACT_ATOMS: atom_id res chain seq x y z
N MET A 1 12.80 -18.35 -7.14
CA MET A 1 13.19 -17.94 -5.77
C MET A 1 12.26 -16.81 -5.31
N VAL A 2 11.83 -16.84 -4.04
CA VAL A 2 10.97 -15.78 -3.47
C VAL A 2 11.84 -14.79 -2.70
N VAL A 3 11.64 -13.49 -2.95
CA VAL A 3 12.31 -12.41 -2.21
C VAL A 3 11.28 -11.63 -1.40
N HIS A 4 11.52 -11.46 -0.10
CA HIS A 4 10.62 -10.77 0.81
C HIS A 4 11.34 -9.70 1.62
N ARG A 5 10.59 -8.84 2.30
CA ARG A 5 11.16 -7.87 3.25
C ARG A 5 11.67 -8.56 4.50
N SER A 6 12.89 -8.26 4.89
CA SER A 6 13.47 -8.75 6.15
C SER A 6 13.16 -7.85 7.36
N ASP A 7 12.55 -6.70 7.12
CA ASP A 7 12.11 -5.72 8.10
C ASP A 7 10.57 -5.61 8.13
N GLY A 8 10.03 -4.99 9.18
CA GLY A 8 8.60 -4.69 9.26
C GLY A 8 8.16 -3.71 8.18
N SER A 9 7.18 -4.07 7.33
CA SER A 9 6.82 -3.32 6.13
C SER A 9 5.32 -3.23 5.91
N GLY A 10 4.84 -2.01 5.59
CA GLY A 10 3.47 -1.79 5.12
C GLY A 10 3.20 -2.50 3.79
N THR A 11 4.20 -2.54 2.89
CA THR A 11 4.09 -3.26 1.61
C THR A 11 3.94 -4.77 1.84
N THR A 12 4.67 -5.34 2.82
CA THR A 12 4.48 -6.73 3.24
C THR A 12 3.06 -6.96 3.77
N TYR A 13 2.53 -6.03 4.56
CA TYR A 13 1.16 -6.14 5.07
C TYR A 13 0.15 -6.22 3.92
N ILE A 14 0.20 -5.30 2.95
CA ILE A 14 -0.72 -5.26 1.81
C ILE A 14 -0.59 -6.55 0.96
N PHE A 15 0.64 -7.00 0.71
CA PHE A 15 0.88 -8.22 -0.05
C PHE A 15 0.35 -9.47 0.65
N THR A 16 0.59 -9.62 1.95
CA THR A 16 0.10 -10.76 2.74
C THR A 16 -1.41 -10.69 2.99
N ASP A 17 -2.01 -9.51 3.01
CA ASP A 17 -3.46 -9.31 3.04
C ASP A 17 -4.09 -9.82 1.74
N TYR A 18 -3.52 -9.48 0.59
CA TYR A 18 -3.92 -10.04 -0.70
C TYR A 18 -3.79 -11.56 -0.73
N LEU A 19 -2.65 -12.12 -0.31
CA LEU A 19 -2.47 -13.58 -0.28
C LEU A 19 -3.49 -14.26 0.63
N SER A 20 -3.86 -13.63 1.75
CA SER A 20 -4.90 -14.12 2.66
C SER A 20 -6.30 -14.03 2.04
N SER A 21 -6.54 -13.09 1.13
CA SER A 21 -7.83 -12.95 0.45
C SER A 21 -8.03 -14.01 -0.62
N VAL A 22 -6.96 -14.40 -1.33
CA VAL A 22 -7.02 -15.33 -2.47
C VAL A 22 -6.68 -16.79 -2.13
N SER A 23 -6.14 -17.05 -0.92
CA SER A 23 -5.73 -18.40 -0.49
C SER A 23 -6.15 -18.67 0.96
N GLY A 24 -7.09 -19.61 1.13
CA GLY A 24 -7.48 -20.11 2.45
C GLY A 24 -6.33 -20.78 3.21
N ASP A 25 -5.45 -21.47 2.50
CA ASP A 25 -4.25 -22.08 3.07
C ASP A 25 -3.27 -21.03 3.60
N TRP A 26 -3.01 -19.99 2.83
CA TRP A 26 -2.18 -18.87 3.29
C TRP A 26 -2.79 -18.21 4.52
N LYS A 27 -4.09 -17.88 4.45
CA LYS A 27 -4.83 -17.24 5.55
C LYS A 27 -4.72 -18.02 6.86
N SER A 28 -4.83 -19.36 6.80
CA SER A 28 -4.81 -20.20 7.99
C SER A 28 -3.41 -20.52 8.52
N LYS A 29 -2.41 -20.62 7.63
CA LYS A 29 -1.06 -21.07 8.00
C LYS A 29 -0.08 -19.93 8.23
N VAL A 30 -0.24 -18.80 7.54
CA VAL A 30 0.68 -17.66 7.55
C VAL A 30 -0.02 -16.38 8.01
N GLY A 31 -1.17 -16.05 7.40
CA GLY A 31 -1.97 -14.88 7.73
C GLY A 31 -1.43 -13.58 7.12
N THR A 32 -1.89 -12.45 7.69
CA THR A 32 -1.57 -11.08 7.28
C THR A 32 -0.71 -10.40 8.34
N GLY A 33 0.36 -9.72 7.93
CA GLY A 33 1.23 -9.01 8.87
C GLY A 33 2.30 -8.15 8.19
N LYS A 34 2.85 -7.20 8.95
CA LYS A 34 4.02 -6.41 8.51
C LYS A 34 5.31 -7.24 8.45
N SER A 35 5.31 -8.39 9.11
CA SER A 35 6.35 -9.42 9.10
C SER A 35 5.67 -10.76 9.34
N VAL A 36 5.99 -11.76 8.54
CA VAL A 36 5.42 -13.11 8.61
C VAL A 36 6.51 -14.16 8.44
N THR A 37 6.24 -15.39 8.86
CA THR A 37 7.12 -16.53 8.57
C THR A 37 6.84 -17.03 7.15
N TRP A 38 7.78 -16.81 6.25
CA TRP A 38 7.64 -17.20 4.85
C TRP A 38 7.79 -18.70 4.68
N PRO A 39 6.81 -19.38 4.05
CA PRO A 39 6.83 -20.84 3.92
C PRO A 39 7.76 -21.35 2.82
N ALA A 40 8.24 -20.49 1.92
CA ALA A 40 9.11 -20.89 0.82
C ALA A 40 10.52 -21.22 1.32
N GLN A 41 10.99 -22.45 1.09
CA GLN A 41 12.31 -22.92 1.53
C GLN A 41 13.49 -22.11 0.93
N SER A 42 13.31 -21.57 -0.27
CA SER A 42 14.31 -20.74 -0.97
C SER A 42 14.02 -19.24 -0.85
N ALA A 43 13.30 -18.82 0.18
CA ALA A 43 13.01 -17.40 0.39
C ALA A 43 14.24 -16.68 0.94
N ILE A 44 14.52 -15.50 0.40
CA ILE A 44 15.59 -14.62 0.89
C ILE A 44 15.03 -13.25 1.29
N GLY A 45 15.60 -12.67 2.35
CA GLY A 45 15.21 -11.38 2.86
C GLY A 45 16.01 -10.23 2.25
N GLY A 46 15.31 -9.13 1.89
CA GLY A 46 15.92 -7.85 1.54
C GLY A 46 15.44 -6.74 2.49
N LYS A 47 16.36 -5.96 3.04
CA LYS A 47 16.01 -4.84 3.92
C LYS A 47 15.56 -3.63 3.10
N GLY A 48 14.38 -3.11 3.39
CA GLY A 48 13.80 -2.01 2.63
C GLY A 48 13.38 -2.42 1.22
N SER A 49 12.81 -1.49 0.45
CA SER A 49 12.50 -1.70 -0.98
C SER A 49 13.78 -1.86 -1.81
N GLU A 50 14.85 -1.14 -1.46
CA GLU A 50 16.16 -1.23 -2.11
C GLU A 50 16.76 -2.64 -2.00
N GLY A 51 16.82 -3.18 -0.77
CA GLY A 51 17.39 -4.51 -0.54
C GLY A 51 16.58 -5.61 -1.22
N LEU A 52 15.24 -5.50 -1.21
CA LEU A 52 14.38 -6.44 -1.92
C LEU A 52 14.58 -6.36 -3.43
N ALA A 53 14.54 -5.16 -4.01
CA ALA A 53 14.73 -4.96 -5.45
C ALA A 53 16.13 -5.40 -5.91
N GLY A 54 17.17 -5.09 -5.13
CA GLY A 54 18.53 -5.57 -5.39
C GLY A 54 18.62 -7.10 -5.44
N GLN A 55 17.96 -7.79 -4.51
CA GLN A 55 17.91 -9.25 -4.52
C GLN A 55 17.18 -9.81 -5.75
N VAL A 56 16.06 -9.20 -6.16
CA VAL A 56 15.32 -9.62 -7.36
C VAL A 56 16.18 -9.40 -8.61
N THR A 57 16.83 -8.24 -8.72
CA THR A 57 17.68 -7.90 -9.89
C THR A 57 18.89 -8.81 -10.03
N ASN A 58 19.53 -9.16 -8.92
CA ASN A 58 20.77 -9.95 -8.91
C ASN A 58 20.53 -11.48 -8.98
N ASN A 59 19.27 -11.93 -8.91
CA ASN A 59 18.94 -13.35 -8.95
C ASN A 59 17.95 -13.64 -10.08
N PRO A 60 18.41 -14.06 -11.27
CA PRO A 60 17.53 -14.40 -12.38
C PRO A 60 16.46 -15.44 -11.99
N GLY A 61 15.21 -15.15 -12.35
CA GLY A 61 14.06 -16.00 -11.97
C GLY A 61 13.53 -15.74 -10.55
N ALA A 62 14.05 -14.74 -9.84
CA ALA A 62 13.49 -14.32 -8.57
C ALA A 62 12.20 -13.50 -8.77
N ILE A 63 11.28 -13.61 -7.80
CA ILE A 63 10.06 -12.81 -7.71
C ILE A 63 9.99 -12.17 -6.32
N GLY A 64 9.55 -10.92 -6.26
CA GLY A 64 9.36 -10.17 -5.03
C GLY A 64 8.24 -9.14 -5.16
N TYR A 65 8.09 -8.28 -4.17
CA TYR A 65 7.08 -7.22 -4.13
C TYR A 65 7.70 -5.92 -3.59
N VAL A 66 7.43 -4.83 -4.27
CA VAL A 66 7.86 -3.47 -3.87
C VAL A 66 6.72 -2.48 -4.15
N GLU A 67 6.84 -1.28 -3.63
CA GLU A 67 5.97 -0.17 -4.03
C GLU A 67 6.11 0.13 -5.52
N ALA A 68 5.00 0.45 -6.17
CA ALA A 68 4.96 0.66 -7.61
C ALA A 68 5.91 1.78 -8.07
N ALA A 69 5.96 2.91 -7.33
CA ALA A 69 6.88 4.00 -7.63
C ALA A 69 8.33 3.51 -7.68
N TYR A 70 8.74 2.65 -6.75
CA TYR A 70 10.09 2.08 -6.73
C TYR A 70 10.33 1.15 -7.93
N ALA A 71 9.36 0.30 -8.28
CA ALA A 71 9.46 -0.59 -9.44
C ALA A 71 9.58 0.19 -10.75
N LEU A 72 8.81 1.28 -10.91
CA LEU A 72 8.84 2.15 -12.09
C LEU A 72 10.16 2.89 -12.22
N GLN A 73 10.62 3.54 -11.16
CA GLN A 73 11.89 4.29 -11.15
C GLN A 73 13.11 3.41 -11.43
N ASN A 74 13.06 2.15 -11.00
CA ASN A 74 14.13 1.19 -11.26
C ASN A 74 13.87 0.30 -12.49
N LYS A 75 12.85 0.61 -13.30
CA LYS A 75 12.52 -0.09 -14.56
C LYS A 75 12.37 -1.60 -14.38
N MET A 76 11.82 -2.02 -13.23
CA MET A 76 11.60 -3.44 -12.93
C MET A 76 10.41 -3.99 -13.73
N THR A 77 10.54 -5.23 -14.21
CA THR A 77 9.43 -5.95 -14.84
C THR A 77 8.33 -6.22 -13.80
N GLN A 78 7.10 -5.90 -14.14
CA GLN A 78 5.94 -6.07 -13.27
C GLN A 78 5.02 -7.16 -13.80
N ALA A 79 4.49 -7.98 -12.88
CA ALA A 79 3.54 -9.03 -13.24
C ALA A 79 2.15 -8.46 -13.51
N THR A 80 1.48 -9.00 -14.53
CA THR A 80 0.03 -8.87 -14.69
C THR A 80 -0.65 -9.84 -13.74
N LEU A 81 -1.67 -9.39 -13.00
CA LEU A 81 -2.35 -10.18 -11.98
C LEU A 81 -3.83 -10.39 -12.33
N GLN A 82 -4.34 -11.58 -12.05
CA GLN A 82 -5.77 -11.85 -12.17
C GLN A 82 -6.50 -11.30 -10.92
N ASN A 83 -7.52 -10.49 -11.13
CA ASN A 83 -8.33 -9.92 -10.04
C ASN A 83 -9.56 -10.79 -9.71
N ALA A 84 -10.32 -10.43 -8.65
CA ALA A 84 -11.52 -11.13 -8.21
C ALA A 84 -12.64 -11.23 -9.28
N ALA A 85 -12.59 -10.42 -10.35
CA ALA A 85 -13.50 -10.51 -11.49
C ALA A 85 -12.97 -11.44 -12.61
N GLY A 86 -11.86 -12.15 -12.39
CA GLY A 86 -11.24 -13.04 -13.37
C GLY A 86 -10.52 -12.31 -14.51
N LYS A 87 -10.26 -11.01 -14.40
CA LYS A 87 -9.57 -10.21 -15.42
C LYS A 87 -8.09 -10.08 -15.10
N TRP A 88 -7.26 -10.22 -16.12
CA TRP A 88 -5.82 -9.99 -16.02
C TRP A 88 -5.52 -8.49 -16.15
N ILE A 89 -5.01 -7.91 -15.09
CA ILE A 89 -4.77 -6.46 -14.96
C ILE A 89 -3.28 -6.20 -14.75
N ALA A 90 -2.70 -5.40 -15.65
CA ALA A 90 -1.39 -4.83 -15.44
C ALA A 90 -1.48 -3.67 -14.43
N TYR A 91 -0.39 -3.39 -13.72
CA TYR A 91 -0.32 -2.19 -12.88
C TYR A 91 -0.54 -0.93 -13.72
N GLY A 92 -1.32 -0.02 -13.18
CA GLY A 92 -1.53 1.32 -13.72
C GLY A 92 -2.30 2.21 -12.76
N PRO A 93 -2.05 3.54 -12.76
CA PRO A 93 -2.70 4.47 -11.82
C PRO A 93 -4.24 4.41 -11.88
N SER A 94 -4.81 4.24 -13.07
CA SER A 94 -6.27 4.11 -13.24
C SER A 94 -6.82 2.83 -12.61
N ALA A 95 -6.10 1.72 -12.67
CA ALA A 95 -6.52 0.45 -12.06
C ALA A 95 -6.42 0.49 -10.52
N VAL A 96 -5.44 1.21 -9.97
CA VAL A 96 -5.31 1.49 -8.55
C VAL A 96 -6.43 2.43 -8.07
N ALA A 97 -6.69 3.52 -8.80
CA ALA A 97 -7.77 4.45 -8.48
C ALA A 97 -9.15 3.76 -8.53
N ALA A 98 -9.37 2.85 -9.49
CA ALA A 98 -10.58 2.05 -9.57
C ALA A 98 -10.76 1.16 -8.32
N ALA A 99 -9.70 0.51 -7.84
CA ALA A 99 -9.74 -0.29 -6.61
C ALA A 99 -10.07 0.59 -5.38
N ALA A 100 -9.43 1.75 -5.25
CA ALA A 100 -9.69 2.69 -4.16
C ALA A 100 -11.13 3.21 -4.17
N ALA A 101 -11.72 3.43 -5.35
CA ALA A 101 -13.09 3.90 -5.49
C ALA A 101 -14.16 2.86 -5.09
N THR A 102 -13.81 1.57 -5.04
CA THR A 102 -14.76 0.52 -4.62
C THR A 102 -15.10 0.60 -3.13
N ARG A 103 -14.28 1.26 -2.32
CA ARG A 103 -14.46 1.42 -0.88
C ARG A 103 -14.27 2.88 -0.48
N PRO A 104 -15.29 3.72 -0.66
CA PRO A 104 -15.23 5.14 -0.31
C PRO A 104 -15.15 5.37 1.21
N GLU A 105 -15.48 4.38 2.01
CA GLU A 105 -15.42 4.41 3.47
C GLU A 105 -14.35 3.44 3.97
N VAL A 106 -13.25 3.99 4.44
CA VAL A 106 -12.19 3.24 5.12
C VAL A 106 -11.99 3.79 6.53
N SER A 107 -11.62 2.91 7.45
CA SER A 107 -11.32 3.26 8.83
C SER A 107 -10.10 2.47 9.31
N PRO A 108 -9.48 2.84 10.45
CA PRO A 108 -8.37 2.06 11.02
C PRO A 108 -8.70 0.59 11.28
N GLN A 109 -10.00 0.25 11.46
CA GLN A 109 -10.46 -1.11 11.70
C GLN A 109 -10.86 -1.85 10.41
N SER A 110 -11.10 -1.10 9.30
CA SER A 110 -11.59 -1.66 8.04
C SER A 110 -11.03 -0.86 6.85
N PHE A 111 -9.78 -1.11 6.50
CA PHE A 111 -9.04 -0.32 5.51
C PHE A 111 -8.52 -1.12 4.31
N SER A 112 -8.69 -2.44 4.30
CA SER A 112 -8.23 -3.28 3.19
C SER A 112 -9.03 -2.96 1.91
N ILE A 113 -8.30 -2.73 0.83
CA ILE A 113 -8.83 -2.55 -0.53
C ILE A 113 -8.16 -3.53 -1.50
N VAL A 114 -7.65 -4.66 -0.99
CA VAL A 114 -7.09 -5.73 -1.82
C VAL A 114 -8.22 -6.54 -2.45
N ASP A 115 -7.98 -7.05 -3.63
CA ASP A 115 -8.82 -7.99 -4.37
C ASP A 115 -10.32 -7.61 -4.43
N THR A 116 -10.59 -6.32 -4.62
CA THR A 116 -11.96 -5.82 -4.69
C THR A 116 -12.68 -6.31 -5.97
N LYS A 117 -13.99 -6.57 -5.86
CA LYS A 117 -14.82 -7.07 -6.97
C LYS A 117 -15.08 -6.01 -8.04
N CYS A 118 -14.10 -5.78 -8.89
CA CYS A 118 -14.17 -4.78 -9.95
C CYS A 118 -13.31 -5.26 -11.14
N ALA A 119 -13.88 -5.17 -12.33
CA ALA A 119 -13.24 -5.71 -13.54
C ALA A 119 -11.95 -4.96 -13.94
N ALA A 120 -11.83 -3.68 -13.58
CA ALA A 120 -10.69 -2.83 -13.93
C ALA A 120 -9.68 -2.66 -12.77
N CYS A 121 -9.93 -3.27 -11.60
CA CYS A 121 -9.14 -3.03 -10.40
C CYS A 121 -7.85 -3.86 -10.39
N TYR A 122 -6.72 -3.20 -10.09
CA TYR A 122 -5.50 -3.91 -9.72
C TYR A 122 -5.68 -4.54 -8.33
N PRO A 123 -5.32 -5.82 -8.13
CA PRO A 123 -5.74 -6.54 -6.92
C PRO A 123 -4.90 -6.25 -5.68
N ILE A 124 -3.67 -5.77 -5.81
CA ILE A 124 -2.77 -5.50 -4.67
C ILE A 124 -2.63 -3.99 -4.50
N VAL A 125 -3.54 -3.40 -3.73
CA VAL A 125 -3.62 -1.96 -3.48
C VAL A 125 -3.81 -1.69 -2.00
N GLY A 126 -3.22 -0.61 -1.49
CA GLY A 126 -3.41 -0.16 -0.11
C GLY A 126 -3.09 1.32 0.04
N TYR A 127 -3.51 1.88 1.16
CA TYR A 127 -3.22 3.26 1.55
C TYR A 127 -1.97 3.35 2.41
N SER A 128 -1.24 4.45 2.29
CA SER A 128 -0.27 4.86 3.31
C SER A 128 -0.99 5.60 4.43
N TRP A 129 -0.73 5.23 5.68
CA TRP A 129 -1.40 5.75 6.85
C TRP A 129 -0.44 6.57 7.71
N VAL A 130 -0.90 7.72 8.17
CA VAL A 130 -0.23 8.51 9.21
C VAL A 130 -0.96 8.28 10.52
N VAL A 131 -0.22 8.00 11.59
CA VAL A 131 -0.75 7.86 12.94
C VAL A 131 -0.21 9.01 13.79
N THR A 132 -1.11 9.75 14.43
CA THR A 132 -0.76 10.86 15.32
C THR A 132 -1.68 10.89 16.54
N TYR A 133 -1.30 11.65 17.56
CA TYR A 133 -2.16 11.88 18.73
C TYR A 133 -3.28 12.85 18.39
N GLN A 134 -4.50 12.52 18.77
CA GLN A 134 -5.62 13.46 18.67
C GLN A 134 -5.43 14.68 19.58
N SER A 135 -4.83 14.48 20.74
CA SER A 135 -4.47 15.54 21.69
C SER A 135 -2.97 15.51 21.96
N PRO A 136 -2.14 16.13 21.09
CA PRO A 136 -0.70 16.18 21.30
C PRO A 136 -0.36 17.01 22.55
N LYS A 137 0.64 16.57 23.31
CA LYS A 137 1.09 17.28 24.55
C LYS A 137 1.65 18.66 24.22
N ASP A 138 2.44 18.77 23.17
CA ASP A 138 2.98 20.03 22.66
C ASP A 138 2.01 20.58 21.62
N LYS A 139 1.26 21.61 21.98
CA LYS A 139 0.23 22.22 21.13
C LYS A 139 0.80 22.92 19.92
N ILE A 140 1.98 23.54 20.04
CA ILE A 140 2.63 24.24 18.91
C ILE A 140 3.05 23.23 17.85
N LYS A 141 3.72 22.16 18.24
CA LYS A 141 4.10 21.08 17.33
C LYS A 141 2.86 20.35 16.77
N GLY A 142 1.84 20.16 17.61
CA GLY A 142 0.56 19.56 17.19
C GLY A 142 -0.09 20.35 16.08
N LYS A 143 -0.16 21.68 16.21
CA LYS A 143 -0.71 22.56 15.19
C LYS A 143 0.11 22.57 13.90
N ALA A 144 1.43 22.61 13.99
CA ALA A 144 2.30 22.52 12.82
C ALA A 144 2.14 21.17 12.09
N LEU A 145 2.05 20.07 12.84
CA LEU A 145 1.79 18.74 12.28
C LEU A 145 0.42 18.68 11.60
N GLN A 146 -0.64 19.20 12.22
CA GLN A 146 -1.96 19.26 11.62
C GLN A 146 -1.92 20.02 10.28
N GLN A 147 -1.28 21.18 10.21
CA GLN A 147 -1.15 21.97 8.98
C GLN A 147 -0.41 21.21 7.87
N ILE A 148 0.69 20.52 8.21
CA ILE A 148 1.41 19.68 7.25
C ILE A 148 0.52 18.55 6.72
N LEU A 149 -0.22 17.87 7.60
CA LEU A 149 -1.10 16.76 7.21
C LEU A 149 -2.30 17.27 6.39
N GLU A 150 -2.86 18.44 6.69
CA GLU A 150 -3.90 19.08 5.89
C GLU A 150 -3.40 19.42 4.48
N TRP A 151 -2.17 19.92 4.38
CA TRP A 151 -1.54 20.17 3.09
C TRP A 151 -1.32 18.86 2.32
N LEU A 152 -0.84 17.77 2.98
CA LEU A 152 -0.61 16.47 2.36
C LEU A 152 -1.88 15.87 1.74
N VAL A 153 -3.04 16.07 2.36
CA VAL A 153 -4.33 15.60 1.79
C VAL A 153 -5.00 16.66 0.91
N GLY A 154 -4.34 17.77 0.70
CA GLY A 154 -4.78 18.87 -0.15
C GLY A 154 -4.47 18.65 -1.63
N THR A 155 -5.11 19.42 -2.50
CA THR A 155 -5.04 19.28 -3.96
C THR A 155 -3.63 19.37 -4.51
N ASP A 156 -2.81 20.29 -4.02
CA ASP A 156 -1.45 20.50 -4.53
C ASP A 156 -0.52 19.33 -4.20
N ALA A 157 -0.55 18.86 -2.95
CA ALA A 157 0.25 17.70 -2.54
C ALA A 157 -0.19 16.43 -3.28
N GLN A 158 -1.48 16.24 -3.49
CA GLN A 158 -2.02 15.10 -4.24
C GLN A 158 -1.62 15.16 -5.73
N ARG A 159 -1.55 16.34 -6.32
CA ARG A 159 -1.01 16.54 -7.67
C ARG A 159 0.49 16.22 -7.75
N ILE A 160 1.27 16.63 -6.75
CA ILE A 160 2.69 16.28 -6.64
C ILE A 160 2.87 14.77 -6.49
N ALA A 161 2.06 14.12 -5.64
CA ALA A 161 2.08 12.67 -5.46
C ALA A 161 1.88 11.92 -6.79
N GLY A 162 0.96 12.39 -7.64
CA GLY A 162 0.76 11.84 -8.99
C GLY A 162 2.00 11.94 -9.87
N GLY A 163 2.77 13.02 -9.75
CA GLY A 163 4.06 13.18 -10.45
C GLY A 163 5.20 12.32 -9.91
N LEU A 164 5.02 11.71 -8.74
CA LEU A 164 5.96 10.81 -8.07
C LEU A 164 5.53 9.34 -8.16
N ASP A 165 4.69 8.99 -9.13
CA ASP A 165 4.18 7.63 -9.35
C ASP A 165 3.25 7.10 -8.23
N TYR A 166 2.72 7.98 -7.36
CA TYR A 166 1.65 7.63 -6.42
C TYR A 166 0.29 8.00 -7.00
N VAL A 167 -0.74 7.28 -6.58
CA VAL A 167 -2.12 7.56 -7.01
C VAL A 167 -2.78 8.53 -6.04
N PRO A 168 -3.29 9.68 -6.51
CA PRO A 168 -4.00 10.62 -5.66
C PRO A 168 -5.19 9.98 -4.93
N LEU A 169 -5.45 10.45 -3.72
CA LEU A 169 -6.57 9.96 -2.90
C LEU A 169 -7.92 10.25 -3.59
N PRO A 170 -8.85 9.28 -3.59
CA PRO A 170 -10.23 9.57 -3.99
C PRO A 170 -10.82 10.70 -3.14
N PRO A 171 -11.71 11.56 -3.71
CA PRO A 171 -12.27 12.69 -2.99
C PRO A 171 -12.94 12.35 -1.66
N ALA A 172 -13.65 11.20 -1.59
CA ALA A 172 -14.29 10.72 -0.37
C ALA A 172 -13.26 10.43 0.74
N ILE A 173 -12.13 9.78 0.39
CA ILE A 173 -11.06 9.45 1.33
C ILE A 173 -10.33 10.72 1.78
N GLY A 174 -10.01 11.63 0.87
CA GLY A 174 -9.45 12.94 1.21
C GLY A 174 -10.36 13.74 2.14
N GLY A 175 -11.67 13.71 1.90
CA GLY A 175 -12.68 14.34 2.77
C GLY A 175 -12.72 13.70 4.17
N ALA A 176 -12.65 12.38 4.28
CA ALA A 176 -12.60 11.67 5.56
C ALA A 176 -11.31 12.00 6.34
N ALA A 177 -10.16 12.06 5.65
CA ALA A 177 -8.89 12.46 6.25
C ALA A 177 -8.95 13.90 6.80
N LYS A 178 -9.50 14.85 6.05
CA LYS A 178 -9.69 16.23 6.52
C LYS A 178 -10.58 16.32 7.76
N LYS A 179 -11.69 15.56 7.81
CA LYS A 179 -12.56 15.49 9.00
C LYS A 179 -11.79 14.95 10.21
N THR A 180 -10.97 13.92 10.02
CA THR A 180 -10.14 13.36 11.09
C THR A 180 -9.12 14.39 11.59
N LEU A 181 -8.46 15.13 10.70
CA LEU A 181 -7.51 16.18 11.07
C LEU A 181 -8.19 17.31 11.83
N ALA A 182 -9.40 17.72 11.42
CA ALA A 182 -10.19 18.74 12.13
C ALA A 182 -10.59 18.33 13.55
N SER A 183 -10.58 17.04 13.88
CA SER A 183 -10.85 16.53 15.24
C SER A 183 -9.63 16.57 16.17
N MET A 184 -8.45 17.01 15.69
CA MET A 184 -7.28 17.18 16.55
C MET A 184 -7.46 18.36 17.51
N HIS A 185 -7.15 18.15 18.77
CA HIS A 185 -7.17 19.17 19.83
C HIS A 185 -5.79 19.82 19.96
N VAL A 186 -5.47 20.74 19.07
CA VAL A 186 -4.20 21.47 18.98
C VAL A 186 -4.30 22.88 19.49
#